data_a3bb58ef5ad2abf2f321e7384966372a
#
_entry.id   a3bb58ef5ad2abf2f321e7384966372a
#
_cell.length_a   1.000
_cell.length_b   1.000
_cell.length_c   1.000
_cell.angle_alpha   90.00
_cell.angle_beta   90.00
_cell.angle_gamma   90.00
#
_symmetry.space_group_name_H-M   'P 1'
#
loop_
_entity.id
_entity.type
_entity.pdbx_description
1 polymer ?
#
loop_
_entity_poly.entity_id
_entity_poly.type
_entity_poly.pdbx_seq_one_letter_code
_entity_poly.pdbx_strand_id
1 'polypeptide(L)'
;MFEGQPKGLWALALANTGERFGYYTMLAVFLLYLQANFGFAPGLASGIYSTFLMLVYFLPVIGGIAADRFGFGKMVTTGIFIMFIGYLLLSIPMGGDNMAIIAMGLALILVSLGTGLFKGNLQVMVGRLYDAPQYADKRDSGFSLFYMAINIGAMFAPTAAIKIMEWAQTSLGASEADSYHYAFAVACVSLIVSIAIYYLTSGTYKHVLATENKTAKGDDKTATAAPELSKEETKERIICLCVRRSDFLLDGIPPERQHAHALCPRLH
;
A
#
# COMPACT_ATOMS: atom_id res chain seq x y z
N MET A 1 -18.82 -8.91 -13.16
CA MET A 1 -17.67 -8.34 -12.45
C MET A 1 -17.95 -6.95 -11.86
N PHE A 2 -18.43 -5.98 -12.64
CA PHE A 2 -18.70 -4.61 -12.18
C PHE A 2 -20.01 -4.43 -11.44
N GLU A 3 -21.03 -5.21 -11.78
CA GLU A 3 -22.38 -5.07 -11.24
C GLU A 3 -22.54 -5.63 -9.83
N GLY A 4 -23.31 -4.91 -9.01
CA GLY A 4 -23.65 -5.32 -7.66
C GLY A 4 -22.48 -5.26 -6.66
N GLN A 5 -21.43 -4.51 -6.92
CA GLN A 5 -20.34 -4.25 -6.00
C GLN A 5 -20.76 -3.20 -4.95
N PRO A 6 -20.26 -3.28 -3.71
CA PRO A 6 -20.53 -2.26 -2.69
C PRO A 6 -19.95 -0.90 -3.13
N LYS A 7 -20.70 0.18 -2.91
CA LYS A 7 -20.26 1.54 -3.28
C LYS A 7 -18.94 1.93 -2.62
N GLY A 8 -18.67 1.42 -1.42
CA GLY A 8 -17.41 1.65 -0.70
C GLY A 8 -16.18 1.12 -1.43
N LEU A 9 -16.32 0.07 -2.27
CA LEU A 9 -15.22 -0.44 -3.08
C LEU A 9 -14.65 0.63 -4.00
N TRP A 10 -15.50 1.33 -4.73
CA TRP A 10 -15.08 2.37 -5.68
C TRP A 10 -14.42 3.55 -4.98
N ALA A 11 -14.97 3.93 -3.82
CA ALA A 11 -14.42 4.97 -2.97
C ALA A 11 -12.98 4.65 -2.52
N LEU A 12 -12.80 3.46 -1.94
CA LEU A 12 -11.50 3.02 -1.43
C LEU A 12 -10.51 2.71 -2.58
N ALA A 13 -11.00 2.16 -3.70
CA ALA A 13 -10.17 1.90 -4.88
C ALA A 13 -9.64 3.19 -5.50
N LEU A 14 -10.49 4.21 -5.70
CA LEU A 14 -10.07 5.50 -6.25
C LEU A 14 -9.11 6.24 -5.32
N ALA A 15 -9.37 6.24 -4.01
CA ALA A 15 -8.45 6.82 -3.03
C ALA A 15 -7.08 6.11 -3.09
N ASN A 16 -7.07 4.79 -3.18
CA ASN A 16 -5.83 4.02 -3.30
C ASN A 16 -5.13 4.25 -4.64
N THR A 17 -5.87 4.41 -5.73
CA THR A 17 -5.30 4.73 -7.06
C THR A 17 -4.54 6.03 -7.03
N GLY A 18 -5.09 7.08 -6.41
CA GLY A 18 -4.42 8.37 -6.25
C GLY A 18 -3.13 8.26 -5.43
N GLU A 19 -3.19 7.56 -4.30
CA GLU A 19 -2.01 7.31 -3.47
C GLU A 19 -0.95 6.48 -4.23
N ARG A 20 -1.35 5.40 -4.90
CA ARG A 20 -0.43 4.58 -5.70
C ARG A 20 0.18 5.33 -6.87
N PHE A 21 -0.60 6.17 -7.55
CA PHE A 21 -0.07 7.05 -8.59
C PHE A 21 1.05 7.95 -8.04
N GLY A 22 0.84 8.62 -6.91
CA GLY A 22 1.87 9.44 -6.27
C GLY A 22 3.12 8.64 -5.89
N TYR A 23 2.92 7.46 -5.29
CA TYR A 23 4.02 6.57 -4.92
C TYR A 23 4.87 6.15 -6.12
N TYR A 24 4.24 5.68 -7.21
CA TYR A 24 4.97 5.25 -8.41
C TYR A 24 5.56 6.42 -9.20
N THR A 25 4.95 7.61 -9.13
CA THR A 25 5.53 8.84 -9.70
C THR A 25 6.87 9.17 -9.03
N MET A 26 6.91 9.15 -7.69
CA MET A 26 8.15 9.34 -6.93
C MET A 26 9.15 8.22 -7.22
N LEU A 27 8.71 6.98 -7.14
CA LEU A 27 9.60 5.81 -7.28
C LEU A 27 10.30 5.77 -8.65
N ALA A 28 9.61 6.19 -9.72
CA ALA A 28 10.15 6.20 -11.08
C ALA A 28 11.38 7.09 -11.24
N VAL A 29 11.47 8.16 -10.48
CA VAL A 29 12.54 9.17 -10.61
C VAL A 29 13.48 9.18 -9.42
N PHE A 30 13.16 8.49 -8.33
CA PHE A 30 13.86 8.60 -7.06
C PHE A 30 15.35 8.19 -7.16
N LEU A 31 15.66 7.11 -7.87
CA LEU A 31 17.04 6.66 -8.04
C LEU A 31 17.89 7.71 -8.78
N LEU A 32 17.33 8.30 -9.83
CA LEU A 32 17.98 9.35 -10.63
C LEU A 32 18.16 10.64 -9.79
N TYR A 33 17.15 10.99 -9.01
CA TYR A 33 17.22 12.12 -8.07
C TYR A 33 18.39 12.00 -7.11
N LEU A 34 18.63 10.81 -6.52
CA LEU A 34 19.76 10.58 -5.60
C LEU A 34 21.10 10.84 -6.29
N GLN A 35 21.23 10.48 -7.54
CA GLN A 35 22.47 10.68 -8.30
C GLN A 35 22.61 12.14 -8.78
N ALA A 36 21.57 12.74 -9.32
CA ALA A 36 21.60 14.08 -9.88
C ALA A 36 21.71 15.18 -8.80
N ASN A 37 20.97 15.04 -7.70
CA ASN A 37 20.90 16.08 -6.66
C ASN A 37 22.04 15.99 -5.62
N PHE A 38 22.43 14.76 -5.24
CA PHE A 38 23.44 14.53 -4.20
C PHE A 38 24.78 14.01 -4.75
N GLY A 39 24.86 13.70 -6.04
CA GLY A 39 26.07 13.13 -6.63
C GLY A 39 26.43 11.74 -6.09
N PHE A 40 25.48 11.00 -5.55
CA PHE A 40 25.76 9.68 -4.99
C PHE A 40 26.19 8.69 -6.06
N ALA A 41 27.23 7.91 -5.77
CA ALA A 41 27.63 6.81 -6.62
C ALA A 41 26.49 5.80 -6.81
N PRO A 42 26.36 5.13 -7.97
CA PRO A 42 25.26 4.22 -8.28
C PRO A 42 25.03 3.15 -7.20
N GLY A 43 26.10 2.63 -6.59
CA GLY A 43 26.02 1.64 -5.52
C GLY A 43 25.34 2.17 -4.25
N LEU A 44 25.69 3.41 -3.83
CA LEU A 44 25.09 4.05 -2.67
C LEU A 44 23.61 4.41 -2.94
N ALA A 45 23.33 4.99 -4.11
CA ALA A 45 21.97 5.33 -4.51
C ALA A 45 21.05 4.09 -4.55
N SER A 46 21.53 2.98 -5.13
CA SER A 46 20.83 1.70 -5.13
C SER A 46 20.63 1.12 -3.73
N GLY A 47 21.62 1.28 -2.84
CA GLY A 47 21.51 0.87 -1.44
C GLY A 47 20.41 1.62 -0.69
N ILE A 48 20.35 2.94 -0.83
CA ILE A 48 19.29 3.78 -0.24
C ILE A 48 17.92 3.38 -0.80
N TYR A 49 17.83 3.24 -2.13
CA TYR A 49 16.59 2.83 -2.81
C TYR A 49 16.09 1.47 -2.30
N SER A 50 16.98 0.47 -2.20
CA SER A 50 16.64 -0.87 -1.72
C SER A 50 16.23 -0.88 -0.26
N THR A 51 16.90 -0.09 0.58
CA THR A 51 16.54 0.07 2.00
C THR A 51 15.16 0.71 2.15
N PHE A 52 14.87 1.73 1.36
CA PHE A 52 13.55 2.34 1.30
C PHE A 52 12.47 1.32 0.92
N LEU A 53 12.68 0.53 -0.15
CA LEU A 53 11.75 -0.52 -0.55
C LEU A 53 11.56 -1.57 0.56
N MET A 54 12.64 -2.00 1.20
CA MET A 54 12.58 -2.94 2.32
C MET A 54 11.66 -2.41 3.44
N LEU A 55 11.81 -1.14 3.82
CA LEU A 55 10.95 -0.50 4.82
C LEU A 55 9.47 -0.44 4.38
N VAL A 56 9.21 -0.06 3.13
CA VAL A 56 7.84 0.01 2.57
C VAL A 56 7.13 -1.34 2.59
N TYR A 57 7.86 -2.44 2.43
CA TYR A 57 7.27 -3.79 2.48
C TYR A 57 7.23 -4.39 3.87
N PHE A 58 8.12 -3.99 4.78
CA PHE A 58 8.16 -4.50 6.15
C PHE A 58 7.19 -3.77 7.09
N LEU A 59 7.13 -2.43 7.01
CA LEU A 59 6.31 -1.62 7.91
C LEU A 59 4.81 -1.90 7.90
N PRO A 60 4.17 -2.41 6.82
CA PRO A 60 2.77 -2.84 6.88
C PRO A 60 2.47 -3.91 7.93
N VAL A 61 3.44 -4.74 8.31
CA VAL A 61 3.28 -5.71 9.40
C VAL A 61 3.07 -4.97 10.73
N ILE A 62 3.89 -3.96 11.00
CA ILE A 62 3.75 -3.11 12.20
C ILE A 62 2.46 -2.28 12.12
N GLY A 63 2.13 -1.77 10.93
CA GLY A 63 0.90 -1.03 10.67
C GLY A 63 -0.37 -1.85 10.93
N GLY A 64 -0.36 -3.14 10.62
CA GLY A 64 -1.44 -4.07 10.93
C GLY A 64 -1.60 -4.27 12.43
N ILE A 65 -0.51 -4.55 13.17
CA ILE A 65 -0.53 -4.69 14.64
C ILE A 65 -1.05 -3.39 15.31
N ALA A 66 -0.65 -2.24 14.81
CA ALA A 66 -1.15 -0.97 15.31
C ALA A 66 -2.65 -0.79 15.03
N ALA A 67 -3.11 -1.23 13.87
CA ALA A 67 -4.51 -1.12 13.48
C ALA A 67 -5.44 -2.01 14.33
N ASP A 68 -4.97 -3.17 14.78
CA ASP A 68 -5.72 -4.03 15.69
C ASP A 68 -6.03 -3.34 17.04
N ARG A 69 -5.16 -2.41 17.46
CA ARG A 69 -5.34 -1.65 18.73
C ARG A 69 -6.08 -0.35 18.55
N PHE A 70 -5.80 0.38 17.47
CA PHE A 70 -6.27 1.76 17.29
C PHE A 70 -7.38 1.89 16.26
N GLY A 71 -7.60 0.84 15.47
CA GLY A 71 -8.60 0.79 14.42
C GLY A 71 -8.04 1.09 13.03
N PHE A 72 -8.52 0.33 12.03
CA PHE A 72 -8.04 0.40 10.63
C PHE A 72 -8.27 1.78 10.01
N GLY A 73 -9.46 2.36 10.20
CA GLY A 73 -9.78 3.68 9.64
C GLY A 73 -8.88 4.79 10.16
N LYS A 74 -8.54 4.77 11.45
CA LYS A 74 -7.62 5.75 12.04
C LYS A 74 -6.21 5.57 11.50
N MET A 75 -5.75 4.31 11.35
CA MET A 75 -4.42 4.02 10.81
C MET A 75 -4.29 4.42 9.35
N VAL A 76 -5.32 4.16 8.53
CA VAL A 76 -5.37 4.63 7.14
C VAL A 76 -5.26 6.15 7.08
N THR A 77 -6.06 6.86 7.88
CA THR A 77 -6.03 8.33 7.96
C THR A 77 -4.66 8.86 8.39
N THR A 78 -4.12 8.34 9.49
CA THR A 78 -2.80 8.74 10.00
C THR A 78 -1.72 8.45 8.97
N GLY A 79 -1.76 7.28 8.32
CA GLY A 79 -0.80 6.87 7.31
C GLY A 79 -0.74 7.82 6.12
N ILE A 80 -1.90 8.22 5.57
CA ILE A 80 -1.94 9.11 4.41
C ILE A 80 -1.44 10.53 4.74
N PHE A 81 -1.70 11.03 5.95
CA PHE A 81 -1.16 12.33 6.39
C PHE A 81 0.36 12.27 6.61
N ILE A 82 0.87 11.21 7.21
CA ILE A 82 2.33 11.04 7.40
C ILE A 82 3.02 10.95 6.03
N MET A 83 2.47 10.19 5.07
CA MET A 83 3.00 10.15 3.70
C MET A 83 2.98 11.53 3.05
N PHE A 84 1.90 12.28 3.22
CA PHE A 84 1.79 13.63 2.65
C PHE A 84 2.91 14.54 3.15
N ILE A 85 3.21 14.53 4.44
CA ILE A 85 4.32 15.31 5.01
C ILE A 85 5.66 14.85 4.41
N GLY A 86 5.86 13.54 4.22
CA GLY A 86 7.06 12.99 3.60
C GLY A 86 7.25 13.45 2.15
N TYR A 87 6.20 13.39 1.32
CA TYR A 87 6.27 13.89 -0.05
C TYR A 87 6.40 15.41 -0.13
N LEU A 88 5.73 16.13 0.78
CA LEU A 88 5.90 17.59 0.86
C LEU A 88 7.35 17.96 1.14
N LEU A 89 8.00 17.24 2.05
CA LEU A 89 9.41 17.46 2.36
C LEU A 89 10.31 17.18 1.15
N LEU A 90 10.04 16.12 0.37
CA LEU A 90 10.76 15.84 -0.88
C LEU A 90 10.50 16.88 -1.98
N SER A 91 9.34 17.53 -1.98
CA SER A 91 8.96 18.52 -3.00
C SER A 91 9.65 19.89 -2.82
N ILE A 92 10.27 20.13 -1.67
CA ILE A 92 10.98 21.39 -1.39
C ILE A 92 12.41 21.28 -1.92
N PRO A 93 12.84 22.13 -2.85
CA PRO A 93 14.23 22.15 -3.33
C PRO A 93 15.15 22.68 -2.23
N MET A 94 15.95 21.82 -1.65
CA MET A 94 16.91 22.14 -0.57
C MET A 94 18.37 22.14 -1.03
N GLY A 95 18.62 21.90 -2.33
CA GLY A 95 19.96 21.71 -2.86
C GLY A 95 20.57 20.35 -2.49
N GLY A 96 21.91 20.25 -2.52
CA GLY A 96 22.65 19.01 -2.25
C GLY A 96 23.38 18.98 -0.90
N ASP A 97 23.05 19.87 0.01
CA ASP A 97 23.72 20.03 1.30
C ASP A 97 23.42 18.90 2.29
N ASN A 98 24.22 18.82 3.37
CA ASN A 98 23.99 17.85 4.45
C ASN A 98 22.57 17.95 5.05
N MET A 99 22.00 19.16 5.13
CA MET A 99 20.61 19.36 5.60
C MET A 99 19.59 18.74 4.65
N ALA A 100 19.83 18.84 3.34
CA ALA A 100 19.01 18.22 2.33
C ALA A 100 19.05 16.68 2.40
N ILE A 101 20.22 16.10 2.70
CA ILE A 101 20.38 14.65 2.91
C ILE A 101 19.58 14.19 4.13
N ILE A 102 19.65 14.94 5.24
CA ILE A 102 18.88 14.64 6.45
C ILE A 102 17.35 14.75 6.17
N ALA A 103 16.93 15.82 5.49
CA ALA A 103 15.55 16.03 5.11
C ALA A 103 15.02 14.91 4.18
N MET A 104 15.81 14.52 3.18
CA MET A 104 15.51 13.39 2.31
C MET A 104 15.37 12.08 3.11
N GLY A 105 16.32 11.78 4.01
CA GLY A 105 16.26 10.60 4.86
C GLY A 105 15.02 10.57 5.75
N LEU A 106 14.66 11.71 6.37
CA LEU A 106 13.46 11.87 7.16
C LEU A 106 12.20 11.67 6.30
N ALA A 107 12.17 12.25 5.11
CA ALA A 107 11.07 12.10 4.18
C ALA A 107 10.84 10.62 3.79
N LEU A 108 11.90 9.87 3.51
CA LEU A 108 11.80 8.43 3.20
C LEU A 108 11.25 7.62 4.36
N ILE A 109 11.66 7.93 5.59
CA ILE A 109 11.11 7.29 6.80
C ILE A 109 9.62 7.60 6.93
N LEU A 110 9.22 8.87 6.74
CA LEU A 110 7.81 9.29 6.81
C LEU A 110 6.98 8.60 5.72
N VAL A 111 7.45 8.58 4.48
CA VAL A 111 6.75 7.90 3.37
C VAL A 111 6.61 6.40 3.65
N SER A 112 7.68 5.75 4.11
CA SER A 112 7.67 4.32 4.43
C SER A 112 6.71 4.00 5.58
N LEU A 113 6.76 4.78 6.66
CA LEU A 113 5.88 4.62 7.82
C LEU A 113 4.41 4.85 7.44
N GLY A 114 4.14 5.94 6.71
CA GLY A 114 2.80 6.25 6.24
C GLY A 114 2.24 5.17 5.32
N THR A 115 3.04 4.68 4.37
CA THR A 115 2.67 3.56 3.49
C THR A 115 2.38 2.29 4.31
N GLY A 116 3.18 2.02 5.34
CA GLY A 116 2.98 0.89 6.24
C GLY A 116 1.64 0.94 6.98
N LEU A 117 1.27 2.12 7.47
CA LEU A 117 -0.02 2.33 8.13
C LEU A 117 -1.21 2.33 7.17
N PHE A 118 -1.02 2.76 5.92
CA PHE A 118 -2.08 2.92 4.94
C PHE A 118 -2.39 1.62 4.19
N LYS A 119 -1.37 1.06 3.53
CA LYS A 119 -1.53 0.04 2.49
C LYS A 119 -2.26 -1.23 2.95
N GLY A 120 -1.79 -1.86 4.03
CA GLY A 120 -2.39 -3.09 4.55
C GLY A 120 -3.79 -2.85 5.11
N ASN A 121 -3.95 -1.79 5.86
CA ASN A 121 -5.18 -1.47 6.55
C ASN A 121 -6.33 -1.09 5.61
N LEU A 122 -6.01 -0.40 4.50
CA LEU A 122 -7.00 -0.10 3.47
C LEU A 122 -7.52 -1.39 2.80
N GLN A 123 -6.65 -2.37 2.56
CA GLN A 123 -7.05 -3.67 2.00
C GLN A 123 -7.97 -4.44 2.95
N VAL A 124 -7.71 -4.38 4.27
CA VAL A 124 -8.61 -4.96 5.27
C VAL A 124 -9.97 -4.28 5.24
N MET A 125 -10.01 -2.95 5.13
CA MET A 125 -11.28 -2.21 5.00
C MET A 125 -12.06 -2.63 3.74
N VAL A 126 -11.38 -2.83 2.61
CA VAL A 126 -12.00 -3.37 1.38
C VAL A 126 -12.56 -4.76 1.64
N GLY A 127 -11.81 -5.65 2.29
CA GLY A 127 -12.28 -6.99 2.63
C GLY A 127 -13.57 -6.98 3.47
N ARG A 128 -13.64 -6.10 4.46
CA ARG A 128 -14.81 -5.95 5.35
C ARG A 128 -16.08 -5.43 4.66
N LEU A 129 -15.97 -4.79 3.50
CA LEU A 129 -17.16 -4.42 2.70
C LEU A 129 -17.93 -5.66 2.24
N TYR A 130 -17.28 -6.81 2.17
CA TYR A 130 -17.82 -8.08 1.71
C TYR A 130 -18.25 -9.02 2.84
N ASP A 131 -18.17 -8.58 4.10
CA ASP A 131 -18.66 -9.37 5.24
C ASP A 131 -20.20 -9.44 5.27
N ALA A 132 -20.90 -8.52 4.59
CA ALA A 132 -22.34 -8.57 4.43
C ALA A 132 -22.72 -9.72 3.47
N PRO A 133 -23.70 -10.60 3.84
CA PRO A 133 -24.07 -11.81 3.07
C PRO A 133 -24.36 -11.55 1.60
N GLN A 134 -24.95 -10.40 1.28
CA GLN A 134 -25.31 -9.99 -0.09
C GLN A 134 -24.10 -9.71 -1.00
N TYR A 135 -22.91 -9.54 -0.44
CA TYR A 135 -21.67 -9.24 -1.18
C TYR A 135 -20.62 -10.35 -1.08
N ALA A 136 -20.81 -11.34 -0.20
CA ALA A 136 -19.82 -12.37 0.11
C ALA A 136 -19.30 -13.09 -1.16
N ASP A 137 -20.18 -13.50 -2.05
CA ASP A 137 -19.85 -14.20 -3.31
C ASP A 137 -19.07 -13.31 -4.32
N LYS A 138 -19.03 -11.99 -4.09
CA LYS A 138 -18.39 -11.02 -4.99
C LYS A 138 -17.01 -10.55 -4.50
N ARG A 139 -16.54 -11.08 -3.37
CA ARG A 139 -15.30 -10.66 -2.72
C ARG A 139 -14.09 -10.75 -3.65
N ASP A 140 -13.89 -11.87 -4.32
CA ASP A 140 -12.74 -12.10 -5.21
C ASP A 140 -12.78 -11.16 -6.42
N SER A 141 -13.96 -10.96 -7.01
CA SER A 141 -14.12 -10.02 -8.11
C SER A 141 -13.91 -8.56 -7.67
N GLY A 142 -14.28 -8.24 -6.43
CA GLY A 142 -14.03 -6.93 -5.83
C GLY A 142 -12.54 -6.65 -5.62
N PHE A 143 -11.79 -7.60 -5.08
CA PHE A 143 -10.33 -7.47 -4.98
C PHE A 143 -9.66 -7.37 -6.36
N SER A 144 -10.14 -8.10 -7.36
CA SER A 144 -9.64 -7.99 -8.74
C SER A 144 -9.84 -6.57 -9.28
N LEU A 145 -11.00 -5.95 -9.05
CA LEU A 145 -11.28 -4.57 -9.44
C LEU A 145 -10.40 -3.57 -8.67
N PHE A 146 -10.22 -3.80 -7.38
CA PHE A 146 -9.35 -2.97 -6.53
C PHE A 146 -7.90 -2.98 -7.03
N TYR A 147 -7.34 -4.15 -7.34
CA TYR A 147 -5.98 -4.26 -7.90
C TYR A 147 -5.88 -3.72 -9.32
N MET A 148 -6.90 -3.88 -10.14
CA MET A 148 -6.95 -3.26 -11.47
C MET A 148 -6.84 -1.73 -11.37
N ALA A 149 -7.56 -1.09 -10.47
CA ALA A 149 -7.51 0.34 -10.24
C ALA A 149 -6.10 0.80 -9.81
N ILE A 150 -5.43 0.05 -8.94
CA ILE A 150 -4.02 0.29 -8.56
C ILE A 150 -3.11 0.28 -9.78
N ASN A 151 -3.23 -0.76 -10.62
CA ASN A 151 -2.37 -0.92 -11.79
C ASN A 151 -2.59 0.18 -12.84
N ILE A 152 -3.82 0.67 -12.98
CA ILE A 152 -4.12 1.83 -13.84
C ILE A 152 -3.35 3.05 -13.33
N GLY A 153 -3.40 3.36 -12.02
CA GLY A 153 -2.63 4.45 -11.44
C GLY A 153 -1.12 4.29 -11.67
N ALA A 154 -0.59 3.08 -11.42
CA ALA A 154 0.82 2.76 -11.59
C ALA A 154 1.31 2.91 -13.05
N MET A 155 0.47 2.57 -14.02
CA MET A 155 0.82 2.61 -15.45
C MET A 155 1.11 4.04 -15.95
N PHE A 156 0.35 5.02 -15.47
CA PHE A 156 0.51 6.41 -15.92
C PHE A 156 1.56 7.19 -15.12
N ALA A 157 1.93 6.72 -13.94
CA ALA A 157 2.80 7.44 -13.01
C ALA A 157 4.20 7.77 -13.57
N PRO A 158 4.95 6.84 -14.20
CA PRO A 158 6.27 7.16 -14.75
C PRO A 158 6.20 8.20 -15.87
N THR A 159 5.20 8.10 -16.75
CA THR A 159 5.00 9.06 -17.83
C THR A 159 4.67 10.45 -17.28
N ALA A 160 3.83 10.53 -16.26
CA ALA A 160 3.51 11.79 -15.59
C ALA A 160 4.74 12.41 -14.95
N ALA A 161 5.59 11.60 -14.28
CA ALA A 161 6.84 12.07 -13.68
C ALA A 161 7.76 12.72 -14.73
N ILE A 162 8.01 12.04 -15.83
CA ILE A 162 8.87 12.54 -16.91
C ILE A 162 8.30 13.82 -17.51
N LYS A 163 7.01 13.83 -17.84
CA LYS A 163 6.36 15.00 -18.48
C LYS A 163 6.36 16.24 -17.59
N ILE A 164 6.17 16.10 -16.30
CA ILE A 164 6.24 17.24 -15.38
C ILE A 164 7.66 17.76 -15.24
N MET A 165 8.68 16.88 -15.23
CA MET A 165 10.07 17.29 -15.22
C MET A 165 10.47 18.03 -16.50
N GLU A 166 10.11 17.51 -17.68
CA GLU A 166 10.32 18.19 -18.97
C GLU A 166 9.66 19.57 -18.97
N TRP A 167 8.43 19.67 -18.51
CA TRP A 167 7.72 20.94 -18.42
C TRP A 167 8.43 21.93 -17.47
N ALA A 168 8.90 21.47 -16.29
CA ALA A 168 9.59 22.31 -15.35
C ALA A 168 10.92 22.85 -15.95
N GLN A 169 11.66 22.02 -16.66
CA GLN A 169 12.91 22.43 -17.31
C GLN A 169 12.65 23.42 -18.47
N THR A 170 11.66 23.15 -19.33
CA THR A 170 11.40 23.93 -20.53
C THR A 170 10.64 25.23 -20.27
N SER A 171 9.65 25.20 -19.36
CA SER A 171 8.75 26.34 -19.12
C SER A 171 9.15 27.20 -17.93
N LEU A 172 9.76 26.60 -16.90
CA LEU A 172 10.17 27.30 -15.67
C LEU A 172 11.68 27.54 -15.62
N GLY A 173 12.46 26.93 -16.53
CA GLY A 173 13.92 27.03 -16.53
C GLY A 173 14.57 26.30 -15.33
N ALA A 174 13.88 25.33 -14.73
CA ALA A 174 14.43 24.55 -13.62
C ALA A 174 15.66 23.75 -14.05
N SER A 175 16.64 23.64 -13.18
CA SER A 175 17.77 22.73 -13.41
C SER A 175 17.29 21.27 -13.45
N GLU A 176 18.10 20.36 -13.98
CA GLU A 176 17.80 18.93 -13.96
C GLU A 176 17.54 18.45 -12.52
N ALA A 177 18.41 18.83 -11.57
CA ALA A 177 18.28 18.47 -10.17
C ALA A 177 16.98 19.01 -9.53
N ASP A 178 16.62 20.27 -9.82
CA ASP A 178 15.40 20.87 -9.28
C ASP A 178 14.12 20.29 -9.92
N SER A 179 14.20 19.79 -11.15
CA SER A 179 13.03 19.23 -11.86
C SER A 179 12.41 18.01 -11.15
N TYR A 180 13.21 17.25 -10.41
CA TYR A 180 12.70 16.12 -9.61
C TYR A 180 11.73 16.53 -8.51
N HIS A 181 11.91 17.71 -7.91
CA HIS A 181 11.03 18.23 -6.87
C HIS A 181 9.62 18.49 -7.39
N TYR A 182 9.47 18.80 -8.68
CA TYR A 182 8.16 18.94 -9.32
C TYR A 182 7.46 17.58 -9.47
N ALA A 183 8.18 16.50 -9.74
CA ALA A 183 7.61 15.15 -9.74
C ALA A 183 7.13 14.75 -8.33
N PHE A 184 7.87 15.12 -7.29
CA PHE A 184 7.44 14.90 -5.91
C PHE A 184 6.25 15.79 -5.52
N ALA A 185 6.16 17.01 -6.04
CA ALA A 185 4.98 17.87 -5.87
C ALA A 185 3.72 17.27 -6.51
N VAL A 186 3.87 16.60 -7.67
CA VAL A 186 2.75 15.84 -8.28
C VAL A 186 2.29 14.71 -7.36
N ALA A 187 3.22 14.03 -6.67
CA ALA A 187 2.86 13.02 -5.66
C ALA A 187 2.06 13.65 -4.50
N CYS A 188 2.44 14.85 -4.04
CA CYS A 188 1.65 15.59 -3.03
C CYS A 188 0.24 15.91 -3.51
N VAL A 189 0.10 16.44 -4.72
CA VAL A 189 -1.21 16.75 -5.31
C VAL A 189 -2.08 15.50 -5.43
N SER A 190 -1.49 14.39 -5.87
CA SER A 190 -2.17 13.11 -5.97
C SER A 190 -2.67 12.62 -4.60
N LEU A 191 -1.88 12.79 -3.54
CA LEU A 191 -2.33 12.49 -2.18
C LEU A 191 -3.44 13.40 -1.69
N ILE A 192 -3.41 14.70 -2.00
CA ILE A 192 -4.51 15.61 -1.69
C ILE A 192 -5.81 15.12 -2.33
N VAL A 193 -5.76 14.74 -3.61
CA VAL A 193 -6.90 14.15 -4.31
C VAL A 193 -7.36 12.86 -3.64
N SER A 194 -6.42 11.98 -3.26
CA SER A 194 -6.70 10.73 -2.56
C SER A 194 -7.39 11.00 -1.21
N ILE A 195 -6.87 11.95 -0.41
CA ILE A 195 -7.45 12.37 0.87
C ILE A 195 -8.88 12.92 0.65
N ALA A 196 -9.06 13.80 -0.33
CA ALA A 196 -10.35 14.36 -0.65
C ALA A 196 -11.38 13.28 -1.01
N ILE A 197 -11.01 12.34 -1.90
CA ILE A 197 -11.86 11.20 -2.26
C ILE A 197 -12.20 10.38 -1.01
N TYR A 198 -11.19 10.02 -0.20
CA TYR A 198 -11.37 9.22 1.00
C TYR A 198 -12.38 9.87 1.96
N TYR A 199 -12.26 11.14 2.26
CA TYR A 199 -13.16 11.83 3.19
C TYR A 199 -14.53 12.13 2.59
N LEU A 200 -14.62 12.63 1.36
CA LEU A 200 -15.89 12.96 0.72
C LEU A 200 -16.78 11.74 0.52
N THR A 201 -16.17 10.58 0.25
CA THR A 201 -16.91 9.34 0.04
C THR A 201 -17.07 8.49 1.30
N SER A 202 -16.64 9.00 2.46
CA SER A 202 -16.66 8.28 3.74
C SER A 202 -18.03 7.70 4.11
N GLY A 203 -19.11 8.34 3.69
CA GLY A 203 -20.47 7.85 3.89
C GLY A 203 -20.75 6.46 3.32
N THR A 204 -19.99 6.02 2.31
CA THR A 204 -20.19 4.73 1.62
C THR A 204 -19.57 3.55 2.37
N TYR A 205 -18.63 3.78 3.29
CA TYR A 205 -17.93 2.74 4.06
C TYR A 205 -17.89 2.98 5.58
N LYS A 206 -18.60 4.01 6.08
CA LYS A 206 -18.70 4.28 7.54
C LYS A 206 -19.20 3.10 8.36
N HIS A 207 -20.06 2.24 7.81
CA HIS A 207 -20.56 1.05 8.48
C HIS A 207 -19.42 0.07 8.84
N VAL A 208 -18.39 -0.04 8.00
CA VAL A 208 -17.19 -0.86 8.25
C VAL A 208 -16.41 -0.32 9.44
N LEU A 209 -16.29 1.01 9.55
CA LEU A 209 -15.61 1.68 10.68
C LEU A 209 -16.43 1.59 11.99
N ALA A 210 -17.76 1.59 11.91
CA ALA A 210 -18.62 1.50 13.07
C ALA A 210 -18.58 0.11 13.72
N THR A 211 -18.50 -0.96 12.93
CA THR A 211 -18.33 -2.34 13.41
C THR A 211 -17.03 -2.49 14.16
N GLU A 212 -15.95 -1.86 13.69
CA GLU A 212 -14.63 -1.85 14.31
C GLU A 212 -14.65 -1.26 15.73
N ASN A 213 -15.35 -0.13 15.93
CA ASN A 213 -15.46 0.52 17.23
C ASN A 213 -16.21 -0.34 18.26
N LYS A 214 -17.11 -1.25 17.85
CA LYS A 214 -17.81 -2.18 18.73
C LYS A 214 -16.89 -3.33 19.17
N THR A 215 -16.15 -3.91 18.23
CA THR A 215 -15.21 -5.01 18.52
C THR A 215 -14.07 -4.53 19.44
N ALA A 216 -13.55 -3.32 19.23
CA ALA A 216 -12.52 -2.73 20.07
C ALA A 216 -13.00 -2.39 21.49
N LYS A 217 -14.32 -2.23 21.73
CA LYS A 217 -14.90 -1.94 23.04
C LYS A 217 -15.35 -3.20 23.81
N GLY A 218 -15.15 -4.40 23.28
CA GLY A 218 -15.45 -5.64 24.02
C GLY A 218 -16.92 -5.96 24.20
N ASP A 219 -17.83 -5.27 23.50
CA ASP A 219 -19.28 -5.45 23.65
C ASP A 219 -19.88 -6.54 22.75
N ASP A 220 -19.07 -7.24 21.96
CA ASP A 220 -19.58 -8.30 21.08
C ASP A 220 -19.33 -9.70 21.67
N LYS A 221 -20.22 -10.13 22.54
CA LYS A 221 -20.30 -11.53 23.02
C LYS A 221 -20.87 -12.49 21.96
N THR A 222 -21.07 -12.05 20.72
CA THR A 222 -21.67 -12.82 19.61
C THR A 222 -20.78 -12.93 18.39
N ALA A 223 -19.49 -12.65 18.48
CA ALA A 223 -18.54 -13.19 17.50
C ALA A 223 -18.46 -14.69 17.76
N THR A 224 -19.08 -15.49 16.88
CA THR A 224 -18.84 -16.93 16.82
C THR A 224 -17.34 -17.12 16.76
N ALA A 225 -16.75 -17.46 17.91
CA ALA A 225 -15.34 -17.78 18.01
C ALA A 225 -15.09 -18.89 16.98
N ALA A 226 -14.29 -18.61 15.96
CA ALA A 226 -13.67 -19.70 15.23
C ALA A 226 -13.00 -20.58 16.29
N PRO A 227 -13.20 -21.91 16.27
CA PRO A 227 -12.66 -22.78 17.28
C PRO A 227 -11.16 -22.48 17.39
N GLU A 228 -10.69 -22.17 18.62
CA GLU A 228 -9.27 -22.00 18.89
C GLU A 228 -8.57 -23.29 18.45
N LEU A 229 -7.94 -23.24 17.28
CA LEU A 229 -7.12 -24.34 16.81
C LEU A 229 -5.98 -24.54 17.80
N SER A 230 -5.75 -25.77 18.18
CA SER A 230 -4.59 -26.11 19.01
C SER A 230 -3.31 -25.61 18.33
N LYS A 231 -2.27 -25.32 19.12
CA LYS A 231 -0.98 -24.86 18.55
C LYS A 231 -0.41 -25.85 17.52
N GLU A 232 -0.75 -27.11 17.60
CA GLU A 232 -0.36 -28.13 16.64
C GLU A 232 -1.17 -28.04 15.34
N GLU A 233 -2.49 -27.89 15.40
CA GLU A 233 -3.34 -27.68 14.21
C GLU A 233 -2.99 -26.39 13.47
N THR A 234 -2.59 -25.35 14.20
CA THR A 234 -2.10 -24.10 13.59
C THR A 234 -0.79 -24.31 12.84
N LYS A 235 0.14 -25.08 13.41
CA LYS A 235 1.39 -25.45 12.74
C LYS A 235 1.15 -26.29 11.50
N GLU A 236 0.29 -27.30 11.56
CA GLU A 236 -0.06 -28.15 10.43
C GLU A 236 -0.73 -27.36 9.30
N ARG A 237 -1.62 -26.42 9.62
CA ARG A 237 -2.23 -25.51 8.62
C ARG A 237 -1.21 -24.58 7.97
N ILE A 238 -0.26 -24.03 8.74
CA ILE A 238 0.81 -23.19 8.20
C ILE A 238 1.72 -24.01 7.29
N ILE A 239 2.11 -25.22 7.70
CA ILE A 239 2.93 -26.11 6.89
C ILE A 239 2.19 -26.50 5.61
N CYS A 240 0.91 -26.85 5.69
CA CYS A 240 0.07 -27.20 4.55
C CYS A 240 -0.09 -26.04 3.56
N LEU A 241 -0.27 -24.79 4.06
CA LEU A 241 -0.31 -23.58 3.25
C LEU A 241 1.04 -23.29 2.58
N CYS A 242 2.14 -23.49 3.29
CA CYS A 242 3.49 -23.32 2.74
C CYS A 242 3.79 -24.35 1.65
N VAL A 243 3.44 -25.62 1.86
CA VAL A 243 3.59 -26.71 0.88
C VAL A 243 2.76 -26.43 -0.37
N ARG A 244 1.48 -26.04 -0.20
CA ARG A 244 0.59 -25.72 -1.33
C ARG A 244 1.04 -24.49 -2.14
N ARG A 245 1.74 -23.56 -1.50
CA ARG A 245 2.32 -22.39 -2.17
C ARG A 245 3.62 -22.72 -2.88
N SER A 246 4.40 -23.67 -2.38
CA SER A 246 5.61 -24.16 -3.06
C SER A 246 5.26 -25.02 -4.28
N ASP A 247 4.16 -25.78 -4.25
CA ASP A 247 3.69 -26.57 -5.40
C ASP A 247 3.32 -25.66 -6.59
N PHE A 248 2.73 -24.49 -6.34
CA PHE A 248 2.44 -23.50 -7.39
C PHE A 248 3.71 -22.90 -8.03
N LEU A 249 4.84 -22.91 -7.33
CA LEU A 249 6.14 -22.47 -7.86
C LEU A 249 6.93 -23.59 -8.56
N LEU A 250 6.48 -24.85 -8.43
CA LEU A 250 7.18 -26.04 -8.90
C LEU A 250 6.46 -26.79 -10.04
N ASP A 251 5.46 -26.17 -10.68
CA ASP A 251 4.70 -26.74 -11.81
C ASP A 251 5.55 -27.09 -13.06
N GLY A 252 6.86 -27.28 -12.89
CA GLY A 252 7.81 -27.74 -13.90
C GLY A 252 8.57 -29.02 -13.55
N ILE A 253 8.27 -29.75 -12.46
CA ILE A 253 9.03 -30.94 -12.01
C ILE A 253 8.15 -32.18 -11.96
N PRO A 254 8.68 -33.39 -12.41
CA PRO A 254 7.91 -34.60 -12.69
C PRO A 254 7.31 -35.30 -11.43
N PRO A 255 6.39 -36.28 -11.62
CA PRO A 255 5.34 -36.70 -10.69
C PRO A 255 5.75 -37.60 -9.52
N GLU A 256 7.00 -37.69 -9.12
CA GLU A 256 7.44 -38.59 -8.03
C GLU A 256 7.10 -38.06 -6.59
N ARG A 257 6.51 -36.89 -6.42
CA ARG A 257 6.13 -36.33 -5.10
C ARG A 257 4.63 -36.32 -4.78
N GLN A 258 3.85 -37.15 -5.41
CA GLN A 258 2.40 -37.26 -5.11
C GLN A 258 2.07 -37.82 -3.71
N HIS A 259 3.05 -38.32 -2.96
CA HIS A 259 2.81 -38.83 -1.60
C HIS A 259 2.65 -37.74 -0.51
N ALA A 260 2.99 -36.48 -0.79
CA ALA A 260 2.79 -35.38 0.17
C ALA A 260 1.30 -34.94 0.27
N HIS A 261 0.48 -35.23 -0.74
CA HIS A 261 -0.95 -34.89 -0.74
C HIS A 261 -1.81 -35.76 0.22
N ALA A 262 -1.28 -36.90 0.68
CA ALA A 262 -2.01 -37.81 1.58
C ALA A 262 -2.05 -37.29 3.05
N LEU A 263 -1.24 -36.30 3.40
CA LEU A 263 -1.11 -35.76 4.76
C LEU A 263 -1.97 -34.53 5.03
N CYS A 264 -2.65 -33.99 4.02
CA CYS A 264 -3.56 -32.85 4.20
C CYS A 264 -5.02 -33.33 4.23
N PRO A 265 -5.70 -33.38 5.38
CA PRO A 265 -7.13 -33.69 5.43
C PRO A 265 -7.92 -32.65 4.64
N ARG A 266 -8.88 -33.09 3.82
CA ARG A 266 -9.82 -32.21 3.11
C ARG A 266 -10.64 -31.48 4.15
N LEU A 267 -10.39 -30.17 4.28
CA LEU A 267 -11.24 -29.29 5.06
C LEU A 267 -12.48 -28.94 4.22
N HIS A 268 -13.62 -29.51 4.61
CA HIS A 268 -14.95 -29.08 4.19
C HIS A 268 -15.35 -27.81 4.94
#